data_ffa6869878037c04e84464221de48d24
#
_entry.id   ffa6869878037c04e84464221de48d24
#
_cell.length_a   1.000
_cell.length_b   1.000
_cell.length_c   1.000
_cell.angle_alpha   90.00
_cell.angle_beta   90.00
_cell.angle_gamma   90.00
#
_symmetry.space_group_name_H-M   'P 1'
#
loop_
_entity.id
_entity.type
_entity.pdbx_description
1 polymer ?
#
loop_
_entity_poly.entity_id
_entity_poly.type
_entity_poly.pdbx_seq_one_letter_code
_entity_poly.pdbx_strand_id
1 'polypeptide(L)'
;MKTPISFILTLLMVIAAQWAHAQTQSLFNGEDLDGWTIYGTEKWYVEKGLLICESGPDAGYGYLATNDFYKNFELTLEFRQEADGNSGVFFRSTIEGTKITGWQAEVAPPGSNTGGIYESYGRGRLIKPDPEKDKALKFGKWNKMKIRVNGDEVTTWLNGKEMISLTDAKIGQADGSIALQIHDGGGIKVYWRKIKVTPL
;
A
#
# COMPACT_ATOMS: atom_id res chain seq x y z
N MET A 1 74.66 -17.73 -19.22
CA MET A 1 73.77 -16.69 -18.68
C MET A 1 72.37 -17.07 -19.10
N LYS A 2 71.51 -17.48 -18.14
CA LYS A 2 70.11 -17.87 -18.35
C LYS A 2 69.23 -16.79 -17.70
N THR A 3 68.46 -16.05 -18.49
CA THR A 3 67.49 -15.05 -18.01
C THR A 3 66.23 -15.75 -17.49
N PRO A 4 65.68 -15.34 -16.34
CA PRO A 4 64.42 -15.91 -15.85
C PRO A 4 63.23 -15.19 -16.53
N ILE A 5 62.32 -16.02 -17.03
CA ILE A 5 61.02 -15.56 -17.57
C ILE A 5 60.09 -15.31 -16.39
N SER A 6 59.73 -14.04 -16.18
CA SER A 6 58.78 -13.64 -15.14
C SER A 6 57.36 -13.87 -15.63
N PHE A 7 56.62 -14.83 -15.02
CA PHE A 7 55.18 -15.01 -15.29
C PHE A 7 54.41 -14.01 -14.45
N ILE A 8 53.81 -13.01 -15.10
CA ILE A 8 52.84 -12.10 -14.51
C ILE A 8 51.48 -12.79 -14.58
N LEU A 9 51.02 -13.29 -13.45
CA LEU A 9 49.66 -13.84 -13.27
C LEU A 9 48.69 -12.70 -13.07
N THR A 10 47.95 -12.29 -14.13
CA THR A 10 46.91 -11.28 -14.07
C THR A 10 45.64 -11.92 -13.48
N LEU A 11 45.39 -11.66 -12.21
CA LEU A 11 44.15 -12.07 -11.52
C LEU A 11 42.98 -11.21 -12.01
N LEU A 12 42.16 -11.71 -12.93
CA LEU A 12 40.89 -11.11 -13.34
C LEU A 12 39.87 -11.31 -12.20
N MET A 13 39.64 -10.29 -11.37
CA MET A 13 38.46 -10.22 -10.48
C MET A 13 37.23 -10.01 -11.32
N VAL A 14 36.47 -11.04 -11.54
CA VAL A 14 35.09 -10.93 -12.07
C VAL A 14 34.22 -10.44 -10.92
N ILE A 15 33.92 -9.15 -10.88
CA ILE A 15 32.90 -8.59 -9.99
C ILE A 15 31.55 -9.01 -10.58
N ALA A 16 31.01 -10.11 -10.08
CA ALA A 16 29.61 -10.46 -10.33
C ALA A 16 28.73 -9.45 -9.58
N ALA A 17 28.23 -8.43 -10.28
CA ALA A 17 27.17 -7.59 -9.75
C ALA A 17 25.95 -8.49 -9.52
N GLN A 18 25.73 -8.89 -8.29
CA GLN A 18 24.49 -9.57 -7.89
C GLN A 18 23.38 -8.52 -8.00
N TRP A 19 22.58 -8.62 -9.02
CA TRP A 19 21.32 -7.92 -9.11
C TRP A 19 20.41 -8.52 -8.03
N ALA A 20 20.38 -7.91 -6.85
CA ALA A 20 19.41 -8.25 -5.84
C ALA A 20 18.03 -7.93 -6.41
N HIS A 21 17.34 -8.92 -6.96
CA HIS A 21 15.94 -8.78 -7.30
C HIS A 21 15.21 -8.52 -5.98
N ALA A 22 14.56 -7.36 -5.89
CA ALA A 22 13.76 -7.02 -4.74
C ALA A 22 12.69 -8.10 -4.54
N GLN A 23 12.82 -8.87 -3.46
CA GLN A 23 11.94 -10.00 -3.19
C GLN A 23 10.59 -9.48 -2.68
N THR A 24 9.50 -9.98 -3.29
CA THR A 24 8.16 -9.74 -2.77
C THR A 24 8.01 -10.37 -1.39
N GLN A 25 7.57 -9.58 -0.42
CA GLN A 25 7.30 -10.01 0.94
C GLN A 25 5.81 -9.90 1.26
N SER A 26 5.29 -10.84 2.08
CA SER A 26 3.94 -10.75 2.60
C SER A 26 3.93 -9.82 3.79
N LEU A 27 3.05 -8.80 3.78
CA LEU A 27 2.81 -7.92 4.92
C LEU A 27 1.78 -8.49 5.90
N PHE A 28 1.01 -9.48 5.49
CA PHE A 28 0.02 -10.15 6.31
C PHE A 28 0.21 -11.65 6.23
N ASN A 29 0.40 -12.29 7.39
CA ASN A 29 0.70 -13.72 7.52
C ASN A 29 -0.56 -14.61 7.48
N GLY A 30 -1.76 -14.04 7.68
CA GLY A 30 -3.04 -14.77 7.76
C GLY A 30 -3.38 -15.30 9.16
N GLU A 31 -2.56 -15.04 10.17
CA GLU A 31 -2.71 -15.59 11.52
C GLU A 31 -2.94 -14.51 12.57
N ASP A 32 -2.19 -13.42 12.52
CA ASP A 32 -2.23 -12.33 13.49
C ASP A 32 -1.87 -10.97 12.86
N LEU A 33 -1.67 -9.95 13.70
CA LEU A 33 -1.29 -8.59 13.30
C LEU A 33 0.21 -8.30 13.54
N ASP A 34 1.06 -9.33 13.59
CA ASP A 34 2.50 -9.12 13.71
C ASP A 34 3.02 -8.24 12.56
N GLY A 35 3.89 -7.28 12.88
CA GLY A 35 4.37 -6.27 11.93
C GLY A 35 3.42 -5.07 11.71
N TRP A 36 2.29 -5.01 12.44
CA TRP A 36 1.31 -3.94 12.35
C TRP A 36 1.03 -3.28 13.70
N THR A 37 0.65 -2.00 13.68
CA THR A 37 0.19 -1.23 14.85
C THR A 37 -1.20 -0.66 14.59
N ILE A 38 -2.11 -0.82 15.59
CA ILE A 38 -3.47 -0.26 15.56
C ILE A 38 -3.44 1.17 16.09
N TYR A 39 -4.14 2.08 15.41
CA TYR A 39 -4.38 3.45 15.82
C TYR A 39 -5.88 3.74 15.83
N GLY A 40 -6.38 4.22 16.95
CA GLY A 40 -7.82 4.45 17.18
C GLY A 40 -8.48 3.31 17.91
N THR A 41 -9.81 3.36 17.99
CA THR A 41 -10.66 2.40 18.76
C THR A 41 -11.36 1.41 17.84
N GLU A 42 -11.14 1.53 16.54
CA GLU A 42 -11.70 0.67 15.51
C GLU A 42 -11.20 -0.77 15.66
N LYS A 43 -12.04 -1.73 15.29
CA LYS A 43 -11.72 -3.14 15.46
C LYS A 43 -10.90 -3.65 14.30
N TRP A 44 -9.72 -4.20 14.61
CA TRP A 44 -8.85 -4.90 13.68
C TRP A 44 -8.57 -6.29 14.23
N TYR A 45 -8.90 -7.33 13.48
CA TYR A 45 -8.72 -8.72 13.92
C TYR A 45 -8.55 -9.67 12.75
N VAL A 46 -8.09 -10.88 13.05
CA VAL A 46 -7.91 -11.95 12.07
C VAL A 46 -8.92 -13.05 12.33
N GLU A 47 -9.65 -13.46 11.29
CA GLU A 47 -10.55 -14.61 11.33
C GLU A 47 -10.46 -15.40 10.02
N LYS A 48 -10.25 -16.71 10.13
CA LYS A 48 -10.17 -17.63 8.98
C LYS A 48 -9.19 -17.19 7.89
N GLY A 49 -8.03 -16.67 8.29
CA GLY A 49 -6.99 -16.20 7.38
C GLY A 49 -7.28 -14.86 6.70
N LEU A 50 -8.29 -14.12 7.17
CA LEU A 50 -8.66 -12.80 6.68
C LEU A 50 -8.36 -11.76 7.75
N LEU A 51 -7.76 -10.66 7.35
CA LEU A 51 -7.69 -9.44 8.15
C LEU A 51 -9.01 -8.71 7.98
N ILE A 52 -9.65 -8.35 9.09
CA ILE A 52 -10.98 -7.74 9.11
C ILE A 52 -10.89 -6.43 9.87
N CYS A 53 -11.49 -5.39 9.32
CA CYS A 53 -11.75 -4.17 10.05
C CYS A 53 -13.25 -3.88 10.15
N GLU A 54 -13.68 -3.43 11.33
CA GLU A 54 -15.04 -3.01 11.64
C GLU A 54 -15.03 -1.71 12.43
N SER A 55 -16.02 -0.86 12.19
CA SER A 55 -16.21 0.35 12.99
C SER A 55 -16.30 0.02 14.47
N GLY A 56 -15.59 0.78 15.28
CA GLY A 56 -15.59 0.71 16.73
C GLY A 56 -16.77 1.46 17.35
N PRO A 57 -16.81 1.55 18.68
CA PRO A 57 -17.95 2.11 19.42
C PRO A 57 -18.08 3.63 19.26
N ASP A 58 -17.01 4.36 18.97
CA ASP A 58 -17.01 5.80 18.78
C ASP A 58 -17.23 6.22 17.30
N ALA A 59 -17.28 5.23 16.41
CA ALA A 59 -17.44 5.45 14.96
C ALA A 59 -16.45 6.48 14.39
N GLY A 60 -15.24 6.53 14.95
CA GLY A 60 -14.18 7.45 14.57
C GLY A 60 -13.32 6.95 13.41
N TYR A 61 -12.22 7.66 13.15
CA TYR A 61 -11.18 7.18 12.25
C TYR A 61 -10.30 6.15 12.94
N GLY A 62 -9.95 5.08 12.23
CA GLY A 62 -8.98 4.10 12.69
C GLY A 62 -8.07 3.63 11.58
N TYR A 63 -6.86 3.23 11.99
CA TYR A 63 -5.83 2.78 11.06
C TYR A 63 -5.13 1.55 11.59
N LEU A 64 -4.71 0.69 10.65
CA LEU A 64 -3.77 -0.38 10.90
C LEU A 64 -2.55 -0.12 10.01
N ALA A 65 -1.42 0.25 10.61
CA ALA A 65 -0.21 0.65 9.90
C ALA A 65 0.93 -0.35 10.06
N THR A 66 1.72 -0.52 9.01
CA THR A 66 2.97 -1.30 9.07
C THR A 66 3.97 -0.63 10.02
N ASN A 67 4.72 -1.45 10.77
CA ASN A 67 5.82 -0.97 11.61
C ASN A 67 7.01 -0.50 10.76
N ASP A 68 7.19 -1.09 9.59
CA ASP A 68 8.22 -0.71 8.62
C ASP A 68 7.77 0.42 7.70
N PHE A 69 8.74 1.17 7.17
CA PHE A 69 8.54 2.27 6.23
C PHE A 69 8.92 1.86 4.81
N TYR A 70 8.19 2.42 3.84
CA TYR A 70 8.34 2.12 2.42
C TYR A 70 8.42 3.40 1.61
N LYS A 71 9.46 3.50 0.76
CA LYS A 71 9.66 4.65 -0.14
C LYS A 71 9.22 4.33 -1.57
N ASN A 72 9.90 3.39 -2.21
CA ASN A 72 9.57 2.95 -3.56
C ASN A 72 9.12 1.49 -3.51
N PHE A 73 7.94 1.20 -4.02
CA PHE A 73 7.36 -0.14 -3.93
C PHE A 73 6.21 -0.37 -4.91
N GLU A 74 5.91 -1.64 -5.12
CA GLU A 74 4.65 -2.12 -5.66
C GLU A 74 3.90 -2.88 -4.55
N LEU A 75 2.74 -2.40 -4.14
CA LEU A 75 1.85 -3.05 -3.20
C LEU A 75 0.72 -3.74 -3.97
N THR A 76 0.45 -5.00 -3.64
CA THR A 76 -0.73 -5.72 -4.12
C THR A 76 -1.51 -6.24 -2.93
N LEU A 77 -2.84 -6.15 -3.01
CA LEU A 77 -3.74 -6.67 -1.99
C LEU A 77 -5.09 -7.03 -2.60
N GLU A 78 -5.87 -7.81 -1.85
CA GLU A 78 -7.27 -8.06 -2.16
C GLU A 78 -8.15 -7.54 -1.03
N PHE A 79 -9.24 -6.86 -1.39
CA PHE A 79 -10.23 -6.35 -0.45
C PHE A 79 -11.66 -6.73 -0.85
N ARG A 80 -12.54 -6.81 0.14
CA ARG A 80 -13.99 -6.97 -0.02
C ARG A 80 -14.70 -6.07 0.98
N GLN A 81 -15.50 -5.14 0.48
CA GLN A 81 -16.31 -4.26 1.30
C GLN A 81 -17.66 -4.90 1.59
N GLU A 82 -18.13 -4.75 2.82
CA GLU A 82 -19.52 -4.99 3.23
C GLU A 82 -20.09 -3.65 3.69
N ALA A 83 -21.38 -3.42 3.43
CA ALA A 83 -22.07 -2.14 3.69
C ALA A 83 -21.41 -0.94 2.98
N ASP A 84 -21.76 0.28 3.33
CA ASP A 84 -21.28 1.50 2.68
C ASP A 84 -19.82 1.88 3.02
N GLY A 85 -19.00 0.87 3.36
CA GLY A 85 -17.68 1.04 3.93
C GLY A 85 -16.72 1.89 3.12
N ASN A 86 -16.50 3.13 3.54
CA ASN A 86 -15.40 3.95 3.09
C ASN A 86 -14.11 3.56 3.81
N SER A 87 -13.09 3.30 3.05
CA SER A 87 -11.79 2.83 3.50
C SER A 87 -10.70 3.35 2.57
N GLY A 88 -9.46 2.93 2.78
CA GLY A 88 -8.36 3.30 1.92
C GLY A 88 -7.05 2.64 2.30
N VAL A 89 -6.09 2.78 1.40
CA VAL A 89 -4.73 2.30 1.59
C VAL A 89 -3.80 3.52 1.56
N PHE A 90 -3.33 3.91 2.73
CA PHE A 90 -2.34 4.97 2.85
C PHE A 90 -0.94 4.47 2.50
N PHE A 91 -0.13 5.36 1.98
CA PHE A 91 1.28 5.12 1.69
C PHE A 91 2.10 6.37 2.01
N ARG A 92 3.37 6.15 2.35
CA ARG A 92 4.29 7.19 2.82
C ARG A 92 3.62 8.04 3.90
N SER A 93 2.99 7.35 4.85
CA SER A 93 2.16 7.97 5.87
C SER A 93 2.86 8.06 7.22
N THR A 94 2.46 9.07 8.00
CA THR A 94 2.83 9.25 9.40
C THR A 94 1.55 9.42 10.22
N ILE A 95 1.48 8.76 11.38
CA ILE A 95 0.29 8.74 12.22
C ILE A 95 0.65 9.24 13.61
N GLU A 96 -0.16 10.18 14.11
CA GLU A 96 -0.12 10.67 15.48
C GLU A 96 -1.54 10.59 16.08
N GLY A 97 -1.74 9.70 17.05
CA GLY A 97 -3.09 9.36 17.51
C GLY A 97 -3.96 8.77 16.39
N THR A 98 -5.03 9.47 16.00
CA THR A 98 -5.87 9.15 14.84
C THR A 98 -5.72 10.16 13.70
N LYS A 99 -4.70 11.01 13.76
CA LYS A 99 -4.34 11.92 12.68
C LYS A 99 -3.30 11.28 11.78
N ILE A 100 -3.67 10.94 10.57
CA ILE A 100 -2.76 10.40 9.55
C ILE A 100 -2.45 11.47 8.51
N THR A 101 -1.16 11.70 8.23
CA THR A 101 -0.70 12.50 7.09
C THR A 101 -0.10 11.58 6.03
N GLY A 102 -0.08 11.99 4.79
CA GLY A 102 0.37 11.18 3.65
C GLY A 102 -0.70 11.05 2.58
N TRP A 103 -0.58 10.05 1.75
CA TRP A 103 -1.44 9.87 0.59
C TRP A 103 -2.20 8.55 0.67
N GLN A 104 -3.46 8.60 0.25
CA GLN A 104 -4.37 7.46 0.28
C GLN A 104 -4.77 7.10 -1.14
N ALA A 105 -4.65 5.82 -1.49
CA ALA A 105 -5.41 5.23 -2.57
C ALA A 105 -6.78 4.84 -2.02
N GLU A 106 -7.83 5.44 -2.56
CA GLU A 106 -9.21 5.27 -2.07
C GLU A 106 -9.71 3.83 -2.26
N VAL A 107 -10.38 3.30 -1.24
CA VAL A 107 -11.22 2.10 -1.28
C VAL A 107 -12.60 2.51 -0.80
N ALA A 108 -13.44 2.90 -1.72
CA ALA A 108 -14.70 3.58 -1.45
C ALA A 108 -15.89 2.84 -2.10
N PRO A 109 -17.14 3.12 -1.71
CA PRO A 109 -18.33 2.59 -2.37
C PRO A 109 -18.38 2.96 -3.86
N PRO A 110 -19.22 2.28 -4.66
CA PRO A 110 -19.42 2.62 -6.07
C PRO A 110 -19.73 4.12 -6.28
N GLY A 111 -19.10 4.73 -7.27
CA GLY A 111 -19.24 6.15 -7.56
C GLY A 111 -18.38 7.08 -6.69
N SER A 112 -17.58 6.52 -5.77
CA SER A 112 -16.83 7.30 -4.77
C SER A 112 -15.29 7.27 -4.99
N ASN A 113 -14.86 7.03 -6.22
CA ASN A 113 -13.48 7.21 -6.71
C ASN A 113 -12.46 6.17 -6.21
N THR A 114 -12.84 4.89 -6.03
CA THR A 114 -11.89 3.81 -5.70
C THR A 114 -10.69 3.82 -6.64
N GLY A 115 -9.48 3.85 -6.08
CA GLY A 115 -8.22 3.97 -6.82
C GLY A 115 -7.76 5.41 -7.08
N GLY A 116 -8.55 6.44 -6.75
CA GLY A 116 -8.11 7.84 -6.75
C GLY A 116 -7.13 8.14 -5.63
N ILE A 117 -6.43 9.28 -5.69
CA ILE A 117 -5.47 9.70 -4.67
C ILE A 117 -5.98 10.91 -3.91
N TYR A 118 -5.90 10.80 -2.58
CA TYR A 118 -6.21 11.85 -1.61
C TYR A 118 -4.98 12.14 -0.76
N GLU A 119 -4.66 13.42 -0.52
CA GLU A 119 -3.63 13.85 0.43
C GLU A 119 -4.30 14.27 1.75
N SER A 120 -4.08 13.48 2.80
CA SER A 120 -4.69 13.71 4.11
C SER A 120 -3.99 14.84 4.85
N TYR A 121 -4.79 15.74 5.45
CA TYR A 121 -4.32 16.97 6.09
C TYR A 121 -3.42 17.85 5.21
N GLY A 122 -3.63 17.77 3.89
CA GLY A 122 -2.88 18.54 2.90
C GLY A 122 -3.82 19.12 1.83
N ARG A 123 -3.55 18.82 0.56
CA ARG A 123 -4.28 19.38 -0.60
C ARG A 123 -5.63 18.69 -0.87
N GLY A 124 -5.97 17.64 -0.10
CA GLY A 124 -7.19 16.88 -0.31
C GLY A 124 -7.09 15.98 -1.54
N ARG A 125 -8.14 15.93 -2.35
CA ARG A 125 -8.20 15.06 -3.52
C ARG A 125 -7.33 15.57 -4.66
N LEU A 126 -6.28 14.78 -4.99
CA LEU A 126 -5.33 15.12 -6.04
C LEU A 126 -5.80 14.68 -7.42
N ILE A 127 -6.34 13.47 -7.52
CA ILE A 127 -6.82 12.89 -8.78
C ILE A 127 -7.94 11.90 -8.54
N LYS A 128 -8.92 11.88 -9.45
CA LYS A 128 -10.02 10.91 -9.50
C LYS A 128 -9.84 10.01 -10.71
N PRO A 129 -10.24 8.74 -10.64
CA PRO A 129 -10.43 7.94 -11.84
C PRO A 129 -11.51 8.54 -12.74
N ASP A 130 -11.42 8.26 -14.02
CA ASP A 130 -12.52 8.47 -14.94
C ASP A 130 -13.76 7.69 -14.42
N PRO A 131 -14.98 8.28 -14.39
CA PRO A 131 -16.19 7.61 -13.92
C PRO A 131 -16.48 6.26 -14.60
N GLU A 132 -16.11 6.08 -15.86
CA GLU A 132 -16.24 4.78 -16.55
C GLU A 132 -15.32 3.69 -15.98
N LYS A 133 -14.25 4.08 -15.31
CA LYS A 133 -13.34 3.14 -14.64
C LYS A 133 -13.92 2.59 -13.34
N ASP A 134 -14.86 3.30 -12.70
CA ASP A 134 -15.52 2.87 -11.46
C ASP A 134 -16.26 1.53 -11.64
N LYS A 135 -16.71 1.20 -12.84
CA LYS A 135 -17.28 -0.11 -13.20
C LYS A 135 -16.33 -1.29 -12.97
N ALA A 136 -15.04 -1.04 -12.77
CA ALA A 136 -14.07 -2.06 -12.39
C ALA A 136 -14.28 -2.57 -10.95
N LEU A 137 -14.91 -1.77 -10.07
CA LEU A 137 -15.23 -2.16 -8.71
C LEU A 137 -16.36 -3.21 -8.70
N LYS A 138 -16.09 -4.33 -8.03
CA LYS A 138 -17.06 -5.41 -7.78
C LYS A 138 -17.50 -5.34 -6.32
N PHE A 139 -18.41 -4.43 -6.01
CA PHE A 139 -18.87 -4.22 -4.64
C PHE A 139 -19.41 -5.51 -4.01
N GLY A 140 -19.09 -5.76 -2.73
CA GLY A 140 -19.45 -6.99 -2.01
C GLY A 140 -18.68 -8.25 -2.44
N LYS A 141 -17.77 -8.12 -3.42
CA LYS A 141 -16.91 -9.22 -3.90
C LYS A 141 -15.44 -8.89 -3.69
N TRP A 142 -14.58 -9.88 -3.83
CA TRP A 142 -13.14 -9.69 -3.81
C TRP A 142 -12.68 -8.85 -5.01
N ASN A 143 -11.93 -7.80 -4.69
CA ASN A 143 -11.27 -6.93 -5.66
C ASN A 143 -9.77 -7.01 -5.43
N LYS A 144 -8.99 -6.99 -6.50
CA LYS A 144 -7.53 -6.90 -6.45
C LYS A 144 -7.13 -5.45 -6.71
N MET A 145 -6.44 -4.83 -5.78
CA MET A 145 -5.81 -3.52 -5.94
C MET A 145 -4.30 -3.69 -6.09
N LYS A 146 -3.72 -2.85 -6.92
CA LYS A 146 -2.29 -2.64 -7.01
C LYS A 146 -2.00 -1.15 -6.93
N ILE A 147 -0.98 -0.80 -6.14
CA ILE A 147 -0.47 0.57 -5.98
C ILE A 147 1.03 0.51 -6.24
N ARG A 148 1.51 1.25 -7.22
CA ARG A 148 2.94 1.42 -7.48
C ARG A 148 3.33 2.85 -7.14
N VAL A 149 4.36 2.99 -6.32
CA VAL A 149 4.95 4.28 -5.93
C VAL A 149 6.44 4.21 -6.25
N ASN A 150 6.91 5.03 -7.18
CA ASN A 150 8.30 5.07 -7.59
C ASN A 150 8.75 6.53 -7.80
N GLY A 151 9.62 7.02 -6.91
CA GLY A 151 9.95 8.44 -6.89
C GLY A 151 8.69 9.30 -6.68
N ASP A 152 8.39 10.17 -7.61
CA ASP A 152 7.24 11.05 -7.64
C ASP A 152 6.03 10.49 -8.42
N GLU A 153 6.18 9.30 -9.01
CA GLU A 153 5.12 8.65 -9.79
C GLU A 153 4.29 7.70 -8.93
N VAL A 154 2.97 7.83 -9.03
CA VAL A 154 1.99 6.93 -8.39
C VAL A 154 1.02 6.43 -9.45
N THR A 155 0.85 5.12 -9.52
CA THR A 155 -0.16 4.50 -10.38
C THR A 155 -0.96 3.48 -9.59
N THR A 156 -2.27 3.49 -9.77
CA THR A 156 -3.18 2.51 -9.15
C THR A 156 -3.93 1.68 -10.17
N TRP A 157 -4.18 0.42 -9.84
CA TRP A 157 -4.99 -0.50 -10.64
C TRP A 157 -6.04 -1.17 -9.78
N LEU A 158 -7.22 -1.37 -10.34
CA LEU A 158 -8.30 -2.14 -9.74
C LEU A 158 -8.73 -3.26 -10.71
N ASN A 159 -8.65 -4.50 -10.25
CA ASN A 159 -8.97 -5.69 -11.05
C ASN A 159 -8.25 -5.73 -12.41
N GLY A 160 -7.01 -5.24 -12.45
CA GLY A 160 -6.18 -5.17 -13.65
C GLY A 160 -6.39 -3.95 -14.53
N LYS A 161 -7.42 -3.12 -14.26
CA LYS A 161 -7.64 -1.87 -14.98
C LYS A 161 -6.90 -0.73 -14.28
N GLU A 162 -6.09 0.03 -15.00
CA GLU A 162 -5.45 1.23 -14.48
C GLU A 162 -6.51 2.29 -14.15
N MET A 163 -6.50 2.72 -12.89
CA MET A 163 -7.44 3.73 -12.40
C MET A 163 -6.89 5.14 -12.62
N ILE A 164 -5.68 5.40 -12.10
CA ILE A 164 -5.00 6.69 -12.27
C ILE A 164 -3.50 6.50 -12.47
N SER A 165 -2.86 7.51 -13.05
CA SER A 165 -1.42 7.75 -13.00
C SER A 165 -1.21 9.23 -12.64
N LEU A 166 -0.34 9.50 -11.67
CA LEU A 166 -0.06 10.84 -11.14
C LEU A 166 1.44 11.01 -10.93
N THR A 167 1.99 12.16 -11.35
CA THR A 167 3.34 12.60 -10.99
C THR A 167 3.21 13.78 -10.01
N ASP A 168 3.83 13.67 -8.84
CA ASP A 168 3.74 14.68 -7.78
C ASP A 168 5.05 14.76 -6.97
N ALA A 169 5.76 15.85 -7.08
CA ALA A 169 7.06 16.05 -6.45
C ALA A 169 7.02 15.96 -4.91
N LYS A 170 5.89 16.33 -4.27
CA LYS A 170 5.73 16.21 -2.82
C LYS A 170 5.66 14.75 -2.38
N ILE A 171 5.00 13.91 -3.17
CA ILE A 171 5.00 12.46 -2.95
C ILE A 171 6.43 11.91 -3.05
N GLY A 172 7.20 12.35 -4.05
CA GLY A 172 8.56 11.89 -4.29
C GLY A 172 9.55 12.12 -3.14
N GLN A 173 9.30 13.14 -2.32
CA GLN A 173 10.18 13.53 -1.20
C GLN A 173 9.88 12.76 0.10
N ALA A 174 8.74 12.08 0.20
CA ALA A 174 8.29 11.42 1.41
C ALA A 174 8.68 9.93 1.45
N ASP A 175 8.67 9.39 2.66
CA ASP A 175 8.62 7.96 2.98
C ASP A 175 7.66 7.77 4.16
N GLY A 176 7.40 6.54 4.59
CA GLY A 176 6.53 6.28 5.72
C GLY A 176 5.86 4.91 5.64
N SER A 177 4.93 4.70 6.56
CA SER A 177 4.18 3.43 6.65
C SER A 177 3.16 3.26 5.51
N ILE A 178 2.79 2.01 5.29
CA ILE A 178 1.57 1.62 4.59
C ILE A 178 0.50 1.43 5.66
N ALA A 179 -0.69 2.05 5.50
CA ALA A 179 -1.76 1.88 6.46
C ALA A 179 -3.11 1.61 5.79
N LEU A 180 -3.89 0.71 6.39
CA LEU A 180 -5.27 0.49 6.04
C LEU A 180 -6.15 1.39 6.91
N GLN A 181 -7.24 1.91 6.37
CA GLN A 181 -8.12 2.85 7.05
C GLN A 181 -9.49 2.22 7.35
N ILE A 182 -10.09 2.65 8.45
CA ILE A 182 -11.54 2.76 8.62
C ILE A 182 -11.89 4.25 8.68
N HIS A 183 -12.82 4.68 7.84
CA HIS A 183 -13.33 6.04 7.84
C HIS A 183 -14.32 6.22 9.02
N ASP A 184 -14.54 7.46 9.45
CA ASP A 184 -15.55 7.77 10.46
C ASP A 184 -17.00 7.55 9.95
N GLY A 185 -17.97 7.68 10.85
CA GLY A 185 -19.40 7.57 10.55
C GLY A 185 -20.02 6.21 10.87
N GLY A 186 -19.23 5.21 11.19
CA GLY A 186 -19.73 3.89 11.61
C GLY A 186 -20.24 3.01 10.47
N GLY A 187 -20.66 1.77 10.81
CA GLY A 187 -21.24 0.83 9.85
C GLY A 187 -20.27 0.25 8.81
N ILE A 188 -18.98 0.46 8.97
CA ILE A 188 -17.96 0.03 8.02
C ILE A 188 -17.49 -1.38 8.36
N LYS A 189 -17.38 -2.23 7.34
CA LYS A 189 -16.71 -3.52 7.43
C LYS A 189 -15.99 -3.82 6.12
N VAL A 190 -14.67 -4.07 6.21
CA VAL A 190 -13.84 -4.44 5.08
C VAL A 190 -12.96 -5.63 5.44
N TYR A 191 -12.85 -6.56 4.49
CA TYR A 191 -11.97 -7.72 4.57
C TYR A 191 -10.78 -7.52 3.67
N TRP A 192 -9.61 -7.92 4.15
CA TRP A 192 -8.33 -7.80 3.45
C TRP A 192 -7.61 -9.14 3.43
N ARG A 193 -6.87 -9.40 2.37
CA ARG A 193 -5.99 -10.57 2.26
C ARG A 193 -4.92 -10.38 1.21
N LYS A 194 -3.93 -11.25 1.19
CA LYS A 194 -2.85 -11.29 0.19
C LYS A 194 -2.13 -9.95 0.06
N ILE A 195 -1.90 -9.29 1.19
CA ILE A 195 -1.22 -7.99 1.24
C ILE A 195 0.28 -8.26 1.06
N LYS A 196 0.83 -7.81 -0.07
CA LYS A 196 2.22 -8.08 -0.46
C LYS A 196 2.88 -6.81 -0.96
N VAL A 197 4.12 -6.59 -0.57
CA VAL A 197 4.95 -5.48 -1.04
C VAL A 197 6.19 -6.01 -1.77
N THR A 198 6.53 -5.37 -2.86
CA THR A 198 7.79 -5.56 -3.60
C THR A 198 8.51 -4.23 -3.60
N PRO A 199 9.66 -4.06 -2.91
CA PRO A 199 10.50 -2.87 -3.04
C PRO A 199 10.94 -2.66 -4.49
N LEU A 200 11.19 -1.38 -4.89
CA LEU A 200 11.61 -0.99 -6.24
C LEU A 200 12.98 -0.32 -6.21
#